data_0538d46482e768e8cc074e7ac1899c26
#
_entry.id   0538d46482e768e8cc074e7ac1899c26
#
_cell.length_a   1.000
_cell.length_b   1.000
_cell.length_c   1.000
_cell.angle_alpha   90.00
_cell.angle_beta   90.00
_cell.angle_gamma   90.00
#
_symmetry.space_group_name_H-M   'P 1'
#
loop_
_entity.id
_entity.type
_entity.pdbx_description
1 polymer ?
#
loop_
_entity_poly.entity_id
_entity_poly.type
_entity_poly.pdbx_seq_one_letter_code
_entity_poly.pdbx_strand_id
1 'polypeptide(L)'
;LAAYSISRLFTITGRILFLLFSLGLAIPGQVNIIPIFHLFVNLHLNNSLVGLVLVNIALTLPISIFILSAFFRDLPKEMFECAGMDGAGQFRIYRSIALPLSKPALGATAIFLFVICWNDLLYPLMLITETGKKTLPLVLIDYKGEYFASYSMQFAAILVASLPMVVMYLFMQRTFQAGLTAGAVKG
;
A
#
# COMPACT_ATOMS: atom_id res chain seq x y z
N LEU A 1 -4.55 -0.69 -12.31
CA LEU A 1 -5.09 -1.46 -13.44
C LEU A 1 -5.87 -2.68 -12.96
N ALA A 2 -5.28 -3.59 -12.13
CA ALA A 2 -5.96 -4.78 -11.62
C ALA A 2 -7.29 -4.47 -10.93
N ALA A 3 -7.32 -3.51 -10.00
CA ALA A 3 -8.54 -3.08 -9.32
C ALA A 3 -9.62 -2.58 -10.29
N TYR A 4 -9.24 -1.83 -11.33
CA TYR A 4 -10.16 -1.39 -12.38
C TYR A 4 -10.73 -2.57 -13.15
N SER A 5 -9.89 -3.48 -13.63
CA SER A 5 -10.33 -4.66 -14.38
C SER A 5 -11.27 -5.54 -13.55
N ILE A 6 -10.93 -5.80 -12.29
CA ILE A 6 -11.74 -6.59 -11.36
C ILE A 6 -13.10 -5.95 -11.11
N SER A 7 -13.16 -4.61 -10.98
CA SER A 7 -14.37 -3.90 -10.60
C SER A 7 -15.31 -3.58 -11.77
N ARG A 8 -14.76 -3.42 -12.99
CA ARG A 8 -15.49 -2.90 -14.15
C ARG A 8 -15.81 -3.91 -15.24
N LEU A 9 -14.96 -4.91 -15.43
CA LEU A 9 -15.16 -5.87 -16.52
C LEU A 9 -16.21 -6.95 -16.19
N PHE A 10 -16.79 -6.95 -15.00
CA PHE A 10 -17.91 -7.82 -14.54
C PHE A 10 -17.78 -9.29 -14.97
N THR A 11 -16.56 -9.79 -15.13
CA THR A 11 -16.30 -11.16 -15.53
C THR A 11 -16.31 -12.10 -14.33
N ILE A 12 -16.60 -13.38 -14.54
CA ILE A 12 -16.46 -14.43 -13.51
C ILE A 12 -15.03 -14.43 -12.97
N THR A 13 -14.04 -14.31 -13.85
CA THR A 13 -12.63 -14.20 -13.50
C THR A 13 -12.37 -13.02 -12.57
N GLY A 14 -12.94 -11.84 -12.85
CA GLY A 14 -12.82 -10.66 -11.99
C GLY A 14 -13.38 -10.91 -10.58
N ARG A 15 -14.49 -11.61 -10.47
CA ARG A 15 -15.08 -11.98 -9.17
C ARG A 15 -14.20 -12.95 -8.40
N ILE A 16 -13.66 -13.97 -9.07
CA ILE A 16 -12.74 -14.95 -8.46
C ILE A 16 -11.47 -14.24 -7.99
N LEU A 17 -10.85 -13.38 -8.81
CA LEU A 17 -9.67 -12.63 -8.43
C LEU A 17 -9.95 -11.69 -7.25
N PHE A 18 -11.10 -11.01 -7.23
CA PHE A 18 -11.47 -10.17 -6.08
C PHE A 18 -11.58 -10.98 -4.80
N LEU A 19 -12.23 -12.15 -4.85
CA LEU A 19 -12.34 -13.05 -3.70
C LEU A 19 -10.96 -13.54 -3.24
N LEU A 20 -10.09 -13.92 -4.18
CA LEU A 20 -8.74 -14.38 -3.88
C LEU A 20 -7.93 -13.31 -3.15
N PHE A 21 -7.92 -12.06 -3.64
CA PHE A 21 -7.26 -10.95 -2.96
C PHE A 21 -7.92 -10.62 -1.61
N SER A 22 -9.24 -10.71 -1.52
CA SER A 22 -9.96 -10.48 -0.26
C SER A 22 -9.63 -11.54 0.79
N LEU A 23 -9.47 -12.80 0.40
CA LEU A 23 -9.00 -13.87 1.28
C LEU A 23 -7.56 -13.61 1.77
N GLY A 24 -6.72 -12.99 0.92
CA GLY A 24 -5.38 -12.56 1.34
C GLY A 24 -5.38 -11.59 2.51
N LEU A 25 -6.43 -10.77 2.68
CA LEU A 25 -6.57 -9.88 3.84
C LEU A 25 -6.90 -10.62 5.15
N ALA A 26 -7.48 -11.80 5.05
CA ALA A 26 -7.84 -12.61 6.22
C ALA A 26 -6.62 -13.32 6.83
N ILE A 27 -5.52 -13.44 6.07
CA ILE A 27 -4.29 -14.09 6.53
C ILE A 27 -3.40 -13.03 7.20
N PRO A 28 -3.15 -13.12 8.52
CA PRO A 28 -2.22 -12.20 9.18
C PRO A 28 -0.83 -12.32 8.57
N GLY A 29 -0.22 -11.19 8.19
CA GLY A 29 1.13 -11.18 7.58
C GLY A 29 2.17 -11.90 8.45
N GLN A 30 2.01 -11.85 9.77
CA GLN A 30 2.90 -12.48 10.74
C GLN A 30 2.99 -14.01 10.59
N VAL A 31 1.93 -14.66 10.13
CA VAL A 31 1.91 -16.13 9.90
C VAL A 31 2.86 -16.54 8.77
N ASN A 32 3.05 -15.63 7.81
CA ASN A 32 3.84 -15.90 6.61
C ASN A 32 5.33 -15.57 6.77
N ILE A 33 5.78 -15.12 7.94
CA ILE A 33 7.16 -14.66 8.16
C ILE A 33 8.18 -15.76 7.81
N ILE A 34 8.05 -16.94 8.40
CA ILE A 34 9.00 -18.02 8.19
C ILE A 34 9.02 -18.52 6.73
N PRO A 35 7.88 -18.80 6.10
CA PRO A 35 7.86 -19.15 4.67
C PRO A 35 8.46 -18.07 3.77
N ILE A 36 8.15 -16.79 4.02
CA ILE A 36 8.70 -15.67 3.23
C ILE A 36 10.21 -15.59 3.42
N PHE A 37 10.73 -15.71 4.64
CA PHE A 37 12.16 -15.69 4.90
C PHE A 37 12.88 -16.80 4.10
N HIS A 38 12.42 -18.04 4.17
CA HIS A 38 13.00 -19.14 3.40
C HIS A 38 12.95 -18.90 1.88
N LEU A 39 11.81 -18.39 1.38
CA LEU A 39 11.68 -18.04 -0.04
C LEU A 39 12.71 -16.98 -0.45
N PHE A 40 12.89 -15.93 0.36
CA PHE A 40 13.79 -14.81 0.05
C PHE A 40 15.26 -15.22 0.17
N VAL A 41 15.60 -16.12 1.09
CA VAL A 41 16.94 -16.73 1.14
C VAL A 41 17.22 -17.53 -0.14
N ASN A 42 16.31 -18.39 -0.55
CA ASN A 42 16.45 -19.20 -1.77
C ASN A 42 16.54 -18.35 -3.05
N LEU A 43 15.86 -17.21 -3.08
CA LEU A 43 15.89 -16.26 -4.21
C LEU A 43 17.07 -15.27 -4.13
N HIS A 44 17.93 -15.37 -3.12
CA HIS A 44 19.02 -14.42 -2.85
C HIS A 44 18.53 -12.94 -2.71
N LEU A 45 17.33 -12.77 -2.16
CA LEU A 45 16.69 -11.47 -1.91
C LEU A 45 16.76 -11.04 -0.44
N ASN A 46 17.30 -11.90 0.44
CA ASN A 46 17.59 -11.53 1.83
C ASN A 46 18.69 -10.46 1.89
N ASN A 47 18.67 -9.66 2.95
CA ASN A 47 19.57 -8.51 3.13
C ASN A 47 19.60 -7.55 1.94
N SER A 48 18.45 -7.36 1.29
CA SER A 48 18.27 -6.55 0.09
C SER A 48 17.09 -5.59 0.23
N LEU A 49 17.31 -4.30 -0.08
CA LEU A 49 16.22 -3.31 -0.13
C LEU A 49 15.19 -3.68 -1.22
N VAL A 50 15.64 -4.27 -2.32
CA VAL A 50 14.73 -4.78 -3.36
C VAL A 50 13.84 -5.88 -2.80
N GLY A 51 14.40 -6.81 -2.03
CA GLY A 51 13.63 -7.84 -1.33
C GLY A 51 12.59 -7.21 -0.41
N LEU A 52 12.98 -6.23 0.39
CA LEU A 52 12.05 -5.52 1.28
C LEU A 52 10.91 -4.82 0.51
N VAL A 53 11.21 -4.19 -0.61
CA VAL A 53 10.18 -3.57 -1.47
C VAL A 53 9.23 -4.62 -2.03
N LEU A 54 9.74 -5.76 -2.51
CA LEU A 54 8.91 -6.83 -3.07
C LEU A 54 7.96 -7.44 -2.05
N VAL A 55 8.43 -7.68 -0.82
CA VAL A 55 7.54 -8.20 0.24
C VAL A 55 6.48 -7.20 0.61
N ASN A 56 6.82 -5.91 0.73
CA ASN A 56 5.85 -4.85 1.01
C ASN A 56 4.80 -4.72 -0.10
N ILE A 57 5.19 -4.82 -1.38
CA ILE A 57 4.24 -4.85 -2.51
C ILE A 57 3.31 -6.05 -2.37
N ALA A 58 3.83 -7.25 -2.12
CA ALA A 58 3.02 -8.47 -2.02
C ALA A 58 1.99 -8.37 -0.89
N LEU A 59 2.39 -7.85 0.28
CA LEU A 59 1.52 -7.73 1.45
C LEU A 59 0.48 -6.61 1.33
N THR A 60 0.82 -5.51 0.67
CA THR A 60 -0.09 -4.38 0.52
C THR A 60 -0.98 -4.47 -0.72
N LEU A 61 -0.68 -5.37 -1.66
CA LEU A 61 -1.45 -5.56 -2.88
C LEU A 61 -2.93 -5.90 -2.62
N PRO A 62 -3.28 -6.84 -1.71
CA PRO A 62 -4.67 -7.18 -1.42
C PRO A 62 -5.48 -5.99 -0.93
N ILE A 63 -4.97 -5.23 0.04
CA ILE A 63 -5.67 -4.06 0.58
C ILE A 63 -5.78 -2.95 -0.46
N SER A 64 -4.77 -2.76 -1.31
CA SER A 64 -4.78 -1.80 -2.41
C SER A 64 -5.89 -2.11 -3.42
N ILE A 65 -6.00 -3.38 -3.81
CA ILE A 65 -7.05 -3.84 -4.74
C ILE A 65 -8.42 -3.69 -4.09
N PHE A 66 -8.56 -4.02 -2.82
CA PHE A 66 -9.82 -3.90 -2.09
C PHE A 66 -10.32 -2.44 -2.08
N ILE A 67 -9.49 -1.50 -1.62
CA ILE A 67 -9.85 -0.07 -1.54
C ILE A 67 -10.15 0.50 -2.93
N LEU A 68 -9.25 0.29 -3.89
CA LEU A 68 -9.40 0.87 -5.22
C LEU A 68 -10.56 0.24 -6.01
N SER A 69 -10.84 -1.07 -5.81
CA SER A 69 -11.97 -1.71 -6.46
C SER A 69 -13.31 -1.16 -5.98
N ALA A 70 -13.43 -0.84 -4.69
CA ALA A 70 -14.61 -0.18 -4.15
C ALA A 70 -14.83 1.18 -4.83
N PHE A 71 -13.78 2.00 -4.90
CA PHE A 71 -13.85 3.30 -5.54
C PHE A 71 -14.20 3.21 -7.04
N PHE A 72 -13.57 2.31 -7.79
CA PHE A 72 -13.87 2.14 -9.22
C PHE A 72 -15.31 1.68 -9.48
N ARG A 73 -15.93 0.93 -8.56
CA ARG A 73 -17.35 0.54 -8.66
C ARG A 73 -18.29 1.73 -8.52
N ASP A 74 -17.89 2.72 -7.72
CA ASP A 74 -18.72 3.89 -7.41
C ASP A 74 -18.68 4.98 -8.50
N LEU A 75 -17.78 4.87 -9.48
CA LEU A 75 -17.74 5.80 -10.60
C LEU A 75 -19.01 5.67 -11.47
N PRO A 76 -19.60 6.77 -11.97
CA PRO A 76 -20.79 6.74 -12.82
C PRO A 76 -20.60 5.87 -14.06
N LYS A 77 -21.55 4.95 -14.30
CA LYS A 77 -21.48 4.01 -15.43
C LYS A 77 -21.65 4.71 -16.76
N GLU A 78 -22.45 5.74 -16.78
CA GLU A 78 -22.83 6.52 -17.96
C GLU A 78 -21.60 7.08 -18.68
N MET A 79 -20.59 7.51 -17.92
CA MET A 79 -19.34 8.02 -18.50
C MET A 79 -18.57 6.95 -19.30
N PHE A 80 -18.63 5.71 -18.84
CA PHE A 80 -17.97 4.57 -19.48
C PHE A 80 -18.76 4.09 -20.71
N GLU A 81 -20.07 4.11 -20.64
CA GLU A 81 -20.95 3.74 -21.72
C GLU A 81 -20.87 4.73 -22.87
N CYS A 82 -20.89 6.05 -22.60
CA CYS A 82 -20.69 7.10 -23.61
C CYS A 82 -19.33 6.93 -24.30
N ALA A 83 -18.26 6.74 -23.57
CA ALA A 83 -16.94 6.53 -24.16
C ALA A 83 -16.88 5.24 -25.02
N GLY A 84 -17.60 4.21 -24.62
CA GLY A 84 -17.74 2.98 -25.40
C GLY A 84 -18.50 3.23 -26.72
N MET A 85 -19.56 4.04 -26.71
CA MET A 85 -20.29 4.46 -27.91
C MET A 85 -19.41 5.30 -28.86
N ASP A 86 -18.50 6.10 -28.31
CA ASP A 86 -17.49 6.85 -29.06
C ASP A 86 -16.38 5.94 -29.64
N GLY A 87 -16.45 4.63 -29.46
CA GLY A 87 -15.47 3.66 -29.95
C GLY A 87 -14.17 3.59 -29.15
N ALA A 88 -14.17 4.13 -27.91
CA ALA A 88 -12.97 4.04 -27.06
C ALA A 88 -12.76 2.61 -26.55
N GLY A 89 -11.56 2.05 -26.81
CA GLY A 89 -11.17 0.76 -26.24
C GLY A 89 -10.95 0.84 -24.72
N GLN A 90 -11.05 -0.29 -24.02
CA GLN A 90 -11.00 -0.40 -22.54
C GLN A 90 -9.77 0.27 -21.90
N PHE A 91 -8.60 0.15 -22.53
CA PHE A 91 -7.38 0.79 -22.03
C PHE A 91 -7.43 2.32 -22.15
N ARG A 92 -8.04 2.84 -23.23
CA ARG A 92 -8.24 4.29 -23.42
C ARG A 92 -9.22 4.82 -22.38
N ILE A 93 -10.31 4.11 -22.12
CA ILE A 93 -11.29 4.45 -21.07
C ILE A 93 -10.61 4.46 -19.69
N TYR A 94 -9.82 3.43 -19.38
CA TYR A 94 -9.06 3.38 -18.13
C TYR A 94 -8.15 4.60 -17.99
N ARG A 95 -7.32 4.89 -19.00
CA ARG A 95 -6.31 5.95 -18.91
C ARG A 95 -6.90 7.36 -18.93
N SER A 96 -7.95 7.59 -19.73
CA SER A 96 -8.48 8.93 -20.00
C SER A 96 -9.66 9.30 -19.10
N ILE A 97 -10.35 8.33 -18.52
CA ILE A 97 -11.54 8.56 -17.68
C ILE A 97 -11.31 8.02 -16.28
N ALA A 98 -11.12 6.70 -16.13
CA ALA A 98 -11.08 6.07 -14.81
C ALA A 98 -9.90 6.57 -13.96
N LEU A 99 -8.70 6.61 -14.52
CA LEU A 99 -7.48 7.00 -13.81
C LEU A 99 -7.50 8.47 -13.35
N PRO A 100 -7.88 9.47 -14.18
CA PRO A 100 -8.01 10.85 -13.75
C PRO A 100 -9.06 11.06 -12.65
N LEU A 101 -10.22 10.41 -12.76
CA LEU A 101 -11.28 10.47 -11.75
C LEU A 101 -10.87 9.81 -10.43
N SER A 102 -9.98 8.83 -10.50
CA SER A 102 -9.50 8.09 -9.32
C SER A 102 -8.34 8.76 -8.59
N LYS A 103 -7.83 9.90 -9.06
CA LYS A 103 -6.69 10.58 -8.41
C LYS A 103 -6.87 10.79 -6.89
N PRO A 104 -8.04 11.22 -6.39
CA PRO A 104 -8.24 11.36 -4.94
C PRO A 104 -8.13 10.03 -4.20
N ALA A 105 -8.73 8.96 -4.73
CA ALA A 105 -8.69 7.64 -4.13
C ALA A 105 -7.28 7.02 -4.20
N LEU A 106 -6.57 7.23 -5.30
CA LEU A 106 -5.17 6.81 -5.44
C LEU A 106 -4.28 7.52 -4.43
N GLY A 107 -4.48 8.83 -4.25
CA GLY A 107 -3.76 9.61 -3.25
C GLY A 107 -4.04 9.12 -1.82
N ALA A 108 -5.30 8.92 -1.46
CA ALA A 108 -5.68 8.41 -0.15
C ALA A 108 -5.10 7.00 0.10
N THR A 109 -5.18 6.12 -0.90
CA THR A 109 -4.60 4.77 -0.82
C THR A 109 -3.08 4.83 -0.67
N ALA A 110 -2.40 5.69 -1.43
CA ALA A 110 -0.95 5.86 -1.35
C ALA A 110 -0.49 6.32 0.04
N ILE A 111 -1.21 7.27 0.66
CA ILE A 111 -0.94 7.71 2.04
C ILE A 111 -1.10 6.54 3.00
N PHE A 112 -2.21 5.83 2.90
CA PHE A 112 -2.49 4.69 3.77
C PHE A 112 -1.40 3.63 3.68
N LEU A 113 -0.98 3.27 2.47
CA LEU A 113 0.10 2.31 2.24
C LEU A 113 1.45 2.83 2.73
N PHE A 114 1.73 4.12 2.54
CA PHE A 114 2.94 4.74 3.07
C PHE A 114 3.01 4.58 4.59
N VAL A 115 1.91 4.86 5.31
CA VAL A 115 1.87 4.69 6.77
C VAL A 115 2.15 3.25 7.17
N ILE A 116 1.56 2.27 6.48
CA ILE A 116 1.80 0.85 6.74
C ILE A 116 3.28 0.50 6.52
N CYS A 117 3.82 0.83 5.35
CA CYS A 117 5.20 0.48 4.99
C CYS A 117 6.23 1.24 5.82
N TRP A 118 5.96 2.51 6.16
CA TRP A 118 6.86 3.32 6.98
C TRP A 118 7.00 2.79 8.40
N ASN A 119 5.91 2.28 8.98
CA ASN A 119 5.91 1.73 10.33
C ASN A 119 6.22 0.23 10.37
N ASP A 120 6.47 -0.40 9.23
CA ASP A 120 6.83 -1.81 9.21
C ASP A 120 8.19 -2.03 9.89
N LEU A 121 8.17 -2.88 10.89
CA LEU A 121 9.34 -3.29 11.64
C LEU A 121 9.68 -4.75 11.40
N LEU A 122 8.64 -5.56 11.18
CA LEU A 122 8.72 -7.00 11.28
C LEU A 122 9.52 -7.62 10.13
N TYR A 123 9.20 -7.21 8.90
CA TYR A 123 9.90 -7.70 7.72
C TYR A 123 11.32 -7.14 7.60
N PRO A 124 11.58 -5.84 7.87
CA PRO A 124 12.94 -5.34 7.99
C PRO A 124 13.78 -6.09 9.03
N LEU A 125 13.22 -6.39 10.21
CA LEU A 125 13.92 -7.14 11.26
C LEU A 125 14.34 -8.53 10.81
N MET A 126 13.51 -9.21 10.01
CA MET A 126 13.77 -10.56 9.52
C MET A 126 14.68 -10.60 8.29
N LEU A 127 14.54 -9.63 7.40
CA LEU A 127 15.17 -9.68 6.08
C LEU A 127 16.47 -8.87 6.00
N ILE A 128 16.67 -7.85 6.86
CA ILE A 128 17.81 -6.94 6.77
C ILE A 128 18.75 -7.14 7.95
N THR A 129 19.97 -7.52 7.66
CA THR A 129 21.04 -7.72 8.67
C THR A 129 22.11 -6.65 8.62
N GLU A 130 22.34 -6.05 7.45
CA GLU A 130 23.37 -5.03 7.24
C GLU A 130 22.92 -3.67 7.76
N THR A 131 23.73 -3.04 8.61
CA THR A 131 23.42 -1.76 9.28
C THR A 131 23.07 -0.65 8.28
N GLY A 132 23.76 -0.55 7.15
CA GLY A 132 23.52 0.48 6.13
C GLY A 132 22.21 0.33 5.35
N LYS A 133 21.48 -0.79 5.52
CA LYS A 133 20.19 -1.06 4.85
C LYS A 133 19.00 -1.05 5.80
N LYS A 134 19.23 -0.86 7.11
CA LYS A 134 18.16 -0.86 8.12
C LYS A 134 17.19 0.29 7.90
N THR A 135 15.89 -0.02 8.07
CA THR A 135 14.84 1.01 8.10
C THR A 135 14.88 1.79 9.41
N LEU A 136 14.32 3.01 9.43
CA LEU A 136 14.30 3.83 10.63
C LEU A 136 13.67 3.13 11.86
N PRO A 137 12.50 2.46 11.74
CA PRO A 137 11.95 1.69 12.87
C PRO A 137 12.91 0.62 13.39
N LEU A 138 13.65 -0.05 12.50
CA LEU A 138 14.61 -1.08 12.88
C LEU A 138 15.82 -0.48 13.62
N VAL A 139 16.34 0.66 13.14
CA VAL A 139 17.44 1.38 13.81
C VAL A 139 17.03 1.84 15.22
N LEU A 140 15.78 2.27 15.42
CA LEU A 140 15.29 2.70 16.75
C LEU A 140 15.32 1.57 17.79
N ILE A 141 15.20 0.32 17.35
CA ILE A 141 15.31 -0.83 18.25
C ILE A 141 16.76 -1.11 18.63
N ASP A 142 17.68 -0.99 17.67
CA ASP A 142 19.12 -1.16 17.95
C ASP A 142 19.62 -0.18 19.01
N TYR A 143 19.15 1.06 18.96
CA TYR A 143 19.48 2.06 19.99
C TYR A 143 19.01 1.69 21.40
N LYS A 144 18.01 0.82 21.53
CA LYS A 144 17.56 0.29 22.85
C LYS A 144 18.53 -0.73 23.45
N GLY A 145 19.29 -1.44 22.61
CA GLY A 145 20.14 -2.56 23.04
C GLY A 145 21.59 -2.20 23.32
N GLU A 146 22.17 -1.29 22.55
CA GLU A 146 23.61 -1.01 22.57
C GLU A 146 24.02 0.13 23.52
N TYR A 147 23.14 1.08 23.79
CA TYR A 147 23.45 2.26 24.59
C TYR A 147 22.46 2.39 25.73
N PHE A 148 22.85 1.82 26.87
CA PHE A 148 22.13 2.06 28.12
C PHE A 148 21.92 3.56 28.31
N ALA A 149 20.64 3.98 28.08
CA ALA A 149 20.03 5.12 28.73
C ALA A 149 20.46 6.53 28.32
N SER A 150 20.58 6.85 27.03
CA SER A 150 20.31 8.24 26.67
C SER A 150 18.89 8.37 26.13
N TYR A 151 17.91 8.49 27.05
CA TYR A 151 16.52 8.80 26.71
C TYR A 151 16.44 10.02 25.77
N SER A 152 17.31 11.00 25.97
CA SER A 152 17.39 12.19 25.11
C SER A 152 17.70 11.84 23.65
N MET A 153 18.62 10.90 23.40
CA MET A 153 18.98 10.47 22.06
C MET A 153 17.87 9.61 21.42
N GLN A 154 17.22 8.77 22.22
CA GLN A 154 16.08 7.99 21.76
C GLN A 154 14.91 8.90 21.37
N PHE A 155 14.57 9.90 22.17
CA PHE A 155 13.54 10.87 21.84
C PHE A 155 13.88 11.67 20.59
N ALA A 156 15.14 12.11 20.44
CA ALA A 156 15.59 12.79 19.23
C ALA A 156 15.44 11.92 17.98
N ALA A 157 15.82 10.65 18.06
CA ALA A 157 15.67 9.69 16.96
C ALA A 157 14.20 9.43 16.60
N ILE A 158 13.30 9.32 17.59
CA ILE A 158 11.84 9.19 17.37
C ILE A 158 11.31 10.45 16.69
N LEU A 159 11.70 11.64 17.12
CA LEU A 159 11.29 12.89 16.48
C LEU A 159 11.73 12.94 15.01
N VAL A 160 12.97 12.60 14.72
CA VAL A 160 13.48 12.54 13.34
C VAL A 160 12.71 11.49 12.53
N ALA A 161 12.44 10.31 13.08
CA ALA A 161 11.70 9.27 12.41
C ALA A 161 10.22 9.63 12.16
N SER A 162 9.64 10.52 12.97
CA SER A 162 8.27 11.00 12.78
C SER A 162 8.15 12.10 11.71
N LEU A 163 9.22 12.83 11.41
CA LEU A 163 9.21 13.96 10.47
C LEU A 163 8.63 13.60 9.08
N PRO A 164 9.04 12.52 8.40
CA PRO A 164 8.49 12.18 7.10
C PRO A 164 6.99 11.91 7.14
N MET A 165 6.48 11.33 8.23
CA MET A 165 5.06 11.09 8.44
C MET A 165 4.30 12.42 8.59
N VAL A 166 4.81 13.34 9.39
CA VAL A 166 4.21 14.67 9.59
C VAL A 166 4.23 15.45 8.29
N VAL A 167 5.37 15.48 7.60
CA VAL A 167 5.53 16.15 6.30
C VAL A 167 4.53 15.60 5.29
N MET A 168 4.45 14.28 5.15
CA MET A 168 3.51 13.65 4.24
C MET A 168 2.06 13.99 4.59
N TYR A 169 1.70 13.93 5.88
CA TYR A 169 0.37 14.31 6.34
C TYR A 169 0.01 15.76 5.96
N LEU A 170 0.90 16.72 6.23
CA LEU A 170 0.68 18.13 5.93
C LEU A 170 0.47 18.38 4.42
N PHE A 171 1.22 17.72 3.56
CA PHE A 171 1.03 17.86 2.11
C PHE A 171 -0.22 17.18 1.59
N MET A 172 -0.62 16.07 2.17
CA MET A 172 -1.66 15.21 1.61
C MET A 172 -2.99 15.23 2.37
N GLN A 173 -3.11 15.98 3.49
CA GLN A 173 -4.32 16.05 4.31
C GLN A 173 -5.59 16.40 3.50
N ARG A 174 -5.48 17.30 2.52
CA ARG A 174 -6.61 17.68 1.65
C ARG A 174 -7.05 16.52 0.75
N THR A 175 -6.11 15.79 0.21
CA THR A 175 -6.37 14.61 -0.65
C THR A 175 -6.98 13.47 0.16
N PHE A 176 -6.51 13.29 1.40
CA PHE A 176 -7.04 12.30 2.33
C PHE A 176 -8.49 12.61 2.73
N GLN A 177 -8.77 13.87 3.09
CA GLN A 177 -10.13 14.31 3.42
C GLN A 177 -11.08 14.16 2.22
N ALA A 178 -10.66 14.55 1.02
CA ALA A 178 -11.46 14.39 -0.20
C ALA A 178 -11.74 12.91 -0.53
N GLY A 179 -10.78 12.00 -0.28
CA GLY A 179 -10.95 10.56 -0.47
C GLY A 179 -11.93 9.93 0.53
N LEU A 180 -11.89 10.36 1.80
CA LEU A 180 -12.81 9.88 2.84
C LEU A 180 -14.24 10.39 2.64
N THR A 181 -14.40 11.66 2.27
CA THR A 181 -15.74 12.26 2.05
C THR A 181 -16.42 11.71 0.79
N ALA A 182 -15.67 11.36 -0.25
CA ALA A 182 -16.23 10.74 -1.45
C ALA A 182 -16.87 9.35 -1.15
N GLY A 183 -16.39 8.65 -0.12
CA GLY A 183 -16.99 7.38 0.34
C GLY A 183 -18.12 7.55 1.36
N ALA A 184 -18.21 8.71 2.04
CA ALA A 184 -19.15 8.93 3.14
C ALA A 184 -20.47 9.62 2.72
N VAL A 185 -20.54 10.23 1.54
CA VAL A 185 -21.73 11.00 1.05
C VAL A 185 -22.76 10.08 0.36
N LYS A 186 -22.91 8.83 0.82
CA LYS A 186 -24.05 7.99 0.47
C LYS A 186 -24.91 7.76 1.71
N GLY A 187 -25.50 8.81 2.21
CA GLY A 187 -26.57 8.81 3.18
C GLY A 187 -27.69 9.72 2.69
#